data_f031410e84831b91e514652c218aaedf
#
_entry.id   f031410e84831b91e514652c218aaedf
#
_cell.length_a   1.000
_cell.length_b   1.000
_cell.length_c   1.000
_cell.angle_alpha   90.00
_cell.angle_beta   90.00
_cell.angle_gamma   90.00
#
_symmetry.space_group_name_H-M   'P 1'
#
loop_
_entity.id
_entity.type
_entity.pdbx_description
1 polymer ?
#
loop_
_entity_poly.entity_id
_entity_poly.type
_entity_poly.pdbx_seq_one_letter_code
_entity_poly.pdbx_strand_id
1 'polypeptide(L)'
;MTTAAPATWTFEEAIDRVGLGRFQFKLMAICGAGWAADAMEVLLISFALPAIRQEWGLSTAQAGLLGTAIFLGMLAGAWFWGTLSDRIGRKLGFILTVLIDSGFGLLSAFSPNFATLVLLRALTGFGVGGTLPVDYAIFAEYLPRKQRGRYLVYLEAFWALGALVAAGLAWLIVPRVGWRPLLAISALPGLIVFWIRRYVPESPRFLLVHGREEEARAILRQVARENGA
;
A
#
# COMPACT_ATOMS: atom_id res chain seq x y z
N MET A 1 -1.18 21.14 49.24
CA MET A 1 -1.02 20.05 48.28
C MET A 1 -1.36 20.60 46.89
N THR A 2 -0.35 20.99 46.15
CA THR A 2 -0.50 21.48 44.78
C THR A 2 -0.72 20.26 43.87
N THR A 3 -1.96 20.05 43.45
CA THR A 3 -2.26 19.07 42.41
C THR A 3 -1.61 19.56 41.12
N ALA A 4 -0.48 18.95 40.76
CA ALA A 4 0.14 19.20 39.47
C ALA A 4 -0.90 18.91 38.37
N ALA A 5 -1.13 19.90 37.51
CA ALA A 5 -2.00 19.70 36.33
C ALA A 5 -1.55 18.46 35.57
N PRO A 6 -2.48 17.62 35.08
CA PRO A 6 -2.11 16.43 34.33
C PRO A 6 -1.23 16.85 33.16
N ALA A 7 -0.06 16.23 33.03
CA ALA A 7 0.89 16.54 31.98
C ALA A 7 0.21 16.30 30.62
N THR A 8 -0.11 17.38 29.92
CA THR A 8 -0.65 17.33 28.55
C THR A 8 0.50 17.09 27.59
N TRP A 9 0.63 15.88 27.12
CA TRP A 9 1.65 15.52 26.12
C TRP A 9 1.12 15.74 24.71
N THR A 10 2.00 16.23 23.86
CA THR A 10 1.72 16.25 22.43
C THR A 10 1.63 14.80 21.91
N PHE A 11 0.93 14.62 20.80
CA PHE A 11 0.85 13.31 20.15
C PHE A 11 2.23 12.68 19.88
N GLU A 12 3.17 13.48 19.40
CA GLU A 12 4.52 13.02 19.09
C GLU A 12 5.32 12.59 20.33
N GLU A 13 5.16 13.32 21.46
CA GLU A 13 5.76 12.93 22.74
C GLU A 13 5.18 11.61 23.28
N ALA A 14 3.88 11.39 23.04
CA ALA A 14 3.24 10.13 23.42
C ALA A 14 3.80 8.96 22.62
N ILE A 15 3.96 9.10 21.30
CA ILE A 15 4.58 8.07 20.44
C ILE A 15 6.06 7.86 20.80
N ASP A 16 6.81 8.93 21.07
CA ASP A 16 8.22 8.81 21.46
C ASP A 16 8.38 8.03 22.79
N ARG A 17 7.42 8.17 23.73
CA ARG A 17 7.41 7.44 25.01
C ARG A 17 6.99 5.97 24.87
N VAL A 18 5.99 5.71 24.04
CA VAL A 18 5.56 4.33 23.72
C VAL A 18 6.70 3.56 23.05
N GLY A 19 7.52 4.23 22.29
CA GLY A 19 8.71 3.67 21.66
C GLY A 19 8.41 2.64 20.57
N LEU A 20 9.43 1.90 20.18
CA LEU A 20 9.33 0.78 19.26
C LEU A 20 9.02 -0.52 20.00
N GLY A 21 8.07 -1.29 19.49
CA GLY A 21 7.70 -2.56 20.06
C GLY A 21 6.97 -3.48 19.07
N ARG A 22 6.29 -4.47 19.59
CA ARG A 22 5.59 -5.48 18.78
C ARG A 22 4.58 -4.89 17.80
N PHE A 23 3.91 -3.80 18.22
CA PHE A 23 2.94 -3.13 17.37
C PHE A 23 3.58 -2.57 16.09
N GLN A 24 4.69 -1.82 16.22
CA GLN A 24 5.36 -1.23 15.06
C GLN A 24 5.94 -2.26 14.11
N PHE A 25 6.48 -3.37 14.62
CA PHE A 25 6.96 -4.45 13.75
C PHE A 25 5.82 -5.17 13.01
N LYS A 26 4.69 -5.38 13.69
CA LYS A 26 3.49 -5.93 13.05
C LYS A 26 2.92 -4.97 11.99
N LEU A 27 2.85 -3.69 12.30
CA LEU A 27 2.42 -2.66 11.35
C LEU A 27 3.36 -2.61 10.14
N MET A 28 4.69 -2.64 10.37
CA MET A 28 5.69 -2.69 9.30
C MET A 28 5.52 -3.92 8.40
N ALA A 29 5.20 -5.08 8.96
CA ALA A 29 4.96 -6.28 8.16
C ALA A 29 3.72 -6.15 7.27
N ILE A 30 2.63 -5.53 7.79
CA ILE A 30 1.39 -5.32 7.03
C ILE A 30 1.61 -4.28 5.93
N CYS A 31 2.17 -3.12 6.28
CA CYS A 31 2.50 -2.06 5.33
C CYS A 31 3.54 -2.54 4.30
N GLY A 32 4.56 -3.24 4.75
CA GLY A 32 5.57 -3.84 3.88
C GLY A 32 5.02 -4.87 2.90
N ALA A 33 4.06 -5.68 3.34
CA ALA A 33 3.38 -6.61 2.42
C ALA A 33 2.54 -5.86 1.37
N GLY A 34 1.89 -4.73 1.75
CA GLY A 34 1.26 -3.81 0.79
C GLY A 34 2.27 -3.26 -0.21
N TRP A 35 3.40 -2.77 0.28
CA TRP A 35 4.49 -2.24 -0.54
C TRP A 35 5.07 -3.27 -1.52
N ALA A 36 5.24 -4.53 -1.08
CA ALA A 36 5.66 -5.62 -1.93
C ALA A 36 4.61 -5.97 -2.99
N ALA A 37 3.33 -5.89 -2.64
CA ALA A 37 2.22 -6.08 -3.57
C ALA A 37 2.21 -5.02 -4.68
N ASP A 38 2.38 -3.75 -4.31
CA ASP A 38 2.46 -2.64 -5.26
C ASP A 38 3.63 -2.82 -6.23
N ALA A 39 4.81 -3.24 -5.73
CA ALA A 39 5.95 -3.56 -6.56
C ALA A 39 5.64 -4.69 -7.56
N MET A 40 4.93 -5.73 -7.11
CA MET A 40 4.50 -6.81 -7.99
C MET A 40 3.58 -6.27 -9.10
N GLU A 41 2.53 -5.52 -8.76
CA GLU A 41 1.58 -4.98 -9.74
C GLU A 41 2.25 -4.08 -10.79
N VAL A 42 3.17 -3.22 -10.37
CA VAL A 42 3.90 -2.32 -11.28
C VAL A 42 4.81 -3.10 -12.22
N LEU A 43 5.50 -4.12 -11.73
CA LEU A 43 6.54 -4.82 -12.48
C LEU A 43 6.01 -5.98 -13.31
N LEU A 44 4.92 -6.64 -12.89
CA LEU A 44 4.38 -7.80 -13.59
C LEU A 44 4.01 -7.50 -15.03
N ILE A 45 3.49 -6.32 -15.34
CA ILE A 45 3.18 -5.94 -16.71
C ILE A 45 4.44 -5.88 -17.59
N SER A 46 5.57 -5.43 -17.05
CA SER A 46 6.84 -5.37 -17.77
C SER A 46 7.34 -6.76 -18.13
N PHE A 47 7.18 -7.72 -17.22
CA PHE A 47 7.53 -9.12 -17.47
C PHE A 47 6.54 -9.83 -18.41
N ALA A 48 5.25 -9.48 -18.37
CA ALA A 48 4.21 -10.01 -19.26
C ALA A 48 4.26 -9.41 -20.67
N LEU A 49 4.80 -8.19 -20.82
CA LEU A 49 4.74 -7.40 -22.06
C LEU A 49 5.27 -8.12 -23.30
N PRO A 50 6.39 -8.86 -23.26
CA PRO A 50 6.86 -9.61 -24.44
C PRO A 50 5.84 -10.65 -24.94
N ALA A 51 5.20 -11.38 -24.01
CA ALA A 51 4.19 -12.39 -24.35
C ALA A 51 2.90 -11.73 -24.89
N ILE A 52 2.44 -10.62 -24.27
CA ILE A 52 1.29 -9.84 -24.75
C ILE A 52 1.57 -9.28 -26.16
N ARG A 53 2.76 -8.73 -26.37
CA ARG A 53 3.18 -8.18 -27.66
C ARG A 53 3.16 -9.24 -28.75
N GLN A 54 3.63 -10.44 -28.45
CA GLN A 54 3.63 -11.55 -29.39
C GLN A 54 2.21 -12.04 -29.68
N GLU A 55 1.36 -12.20 -28.67
CA GLU A 55 -0.01 -12.70 -28.82
C GLU A 55 -0.90 -11.75 -29.62
N TRP A 56 -0.78 -10.43 -29.38
CA TRP A 56 -1.65 -9.42 -29.98
C TRP A 56 -1.01 -8.64 -31.14
N GLY A 57 0.23 -8.95 -31.51
CA GLY A 57 0.93 -8.26 -32.59
C GLY A 57 1.16 -6.77 -32.34
N LEU A 58 1.41 -6.38 -31.08
CA LEU A 58 1.50 -4.97 -30.69
C LEU A 58 2.72 -4.27 -31.29
N SER A 59 2.51 -3.06 -31.81
CA SER A 59 3.59 -2.17 -32.21
C SER A 59 4.41 -1.73 -30.98
N THR A 60 5.62 -1.18 -31.23
CA THR A 60 6.47 -0.65 -30.16
C THR A 60 5.78 0.49 -29.39
N ALA A 61 5.03 1.35 -30.08
CA ALA A 61 4.28 2.44 -29.44
C ALA A 61 3.15 1.92 -28.54
N GLN A 62 2.41 0.90 -28.97
CA GLN A 62 1.37 0.26 -28.16
C GLN A 62 1.97 -0.45 -26.93
N ALA A 63 3.08 -1.15 -27.08
CA ALA A 63 3.79 -1.77 -25.98
C ALA A 63 4.27 -0.71 -24.95
N GLY A 64 4.80 0.42 -25.43
CA GLY A 64 5.17 1.54 -24.59
C GLY A 64 3.97 2.15 -23.85
N LEU A 65 2.84 2.35 -24.55
CA LEU A 65 1.61 2.85 -23.92
C LEU A 65 1.12 1.91 -22.81
N LEU A 66 1.13 0.60 -23.04
CA LEU A 66 0.74 -0.37 -22.03
C LEU A 66 1.65 -0.32 -20.80
N GLY A 67 2.96 -0.20 -21.00
CA GLY A 67 3.93 -0.07 -19.90
C GLY A 67 3.79 1.25 -19.12
N THR A 68 3.35 2.34 -19.77
CA THR A 68 3.18 3.65 -19.12
C THR A 68 1.80 3.87 -18.51
N ALA A 69 0.79 3.10 -18.92
CA ALA A 69 -0.60 3.29 -18.46
C ALA A 69 -0.72 3.21 -16.92
N ILE A 70 -0.02 2.27 -16.30
CA ILE A 70 -0.02 2.13 -14.83
C ILE A 70 0.54 3.38 -14.14
N PHE A 71 1.61 3.98 -14.66
CA PHE A 71 2.22 5.17 -14.07
C PHE A 71 1.33 6.41 -14.22
N LEU A 72 0.58 6.55 -15.32
CA LEU A 72 -0.42 7.60 -15.46
C LEU A 72 -1.54 7.45 -14.43
N GLY A 73 -1.99 6.21 -14.22
CA GLY A 73 -2.92 5.88 -13.15
C GLY A 73 -2.37 6.24 -11.77
N MET A 74 -1.12 5.86 -11.49
CA MET A 74 -0.45 6.16 -10.22
C MET A 74 -0.36 7.66 -9.94
N LEU A 75 -0.06 8.46 -10.94
CA LEU A 75 -0.01 9.93 -10.81
C LEU A 75 -1.38 10.49 -10.38
N ALA A 76 -2.44 10.07 -11.05
CA ALA A 76 -3.81 10.47 -10.72
C ALA A 76 -4.23 9.95 -9.33
N GLY A 77 -3.90 8.69 -9.02
CA GLY A 77 -4.20 8.03 -7.75
C GLY A 77 -3.50 8.69 -6.57
N ALA A 78 -2.21 8.99 -6.68
CA ALA A 78 -1.45 9.63 -5.62
C ALA A 78 -2.07 10.98 -5.21
N TRP A 79 -2.45 11.80 -6.18
CA TRP A 79 -3.11 13.08 -5.91
C TRP A 79 -4.50 12.90 -5.29
N PHE A 80 -5.32 12.04 -5.88
CA PHE A 80 -6.70 11.81 -5.44
C PHE A 80 -6.76 11.19 -4.03
N TRP A 81 -6.07 10.08 -3.83
CA TRP A 81 -6.09 9.34 -2.57
C TRP A 81 -5.34 10.04 -1.45
N GLY A 82 -4.24 10.74 -1.78
CA GLY A 82 -3.53 11.58 -0.82
C GLY A 82 -4.48 12.59 -0.18
N THR A 83 -5.27 13.29 -1.01
CA THR A 83 -6.24 14.29 -0.54
C THR A 83 -7.47 13.66 0.12
N LEU A 84 -7.99 12.56 -0.45
CA LEU A 84 -9.18 11.91 0.05
C LEU A 84 -8.95 11.24 1.41
N SER A 85 -7.80 10.58 1.60
CA SER A 85 -7.48 9.88 2.85
C SER A 85 -7.36 10.83 4.04
N ASP A 86 -7.06 12.11 3.81
CA ASP A 86 -7.09 13.14 4.85
C ASP A 86 -8.50 13.44 5.35
N ARG A 87 -9.53 13.14 4.56
CA ARG A 87 -10.94 13.37 4.90
C ARG A 87 -11.64 12.13 5.43
N ILE A 88 -11.41 10.97 4.80
CA ILE A 88 -12.12 9.72 5.13
C ILE A 88 -11.38 8.84 6.15
N GLY A 89 -10.13 9.17 6.45
CA GLY A 89 -9.26 8.40 7.33
C GLY A 89 -8.22 7.56 6.57
N ARG A 90 -7.07 7.38 7.20
CA ARG A 90 -5.93 6.66 6.61
C ARG A 90 -6.25 5.18 6.41
N LYS A 91 -6.86 4.54 7.42
CA LYS A 91 -7.22 3.12 7.37
C LYS A 91 -8.19 2.81 6.25
N LEU A 92 -9.26 3.60 6.11
CA LEU A 92 -10.24 3.39 5.05
C LEU A 92 -9.63 3.66 3.68
N GLY A 93 -8.83 4.72 3.55
CA GLY A 93 -8.06 5.01 2.33
C GLY A 93 -7.21 3.81 1.91
N PHE A 94 -6.43 3.24 2.83
CA PHE A 94 -5.58 2.08 2.58
C PHE A 94 -6.39 0.84 2.11
N ILE A 95 -7.52 0.56 2.77
CA ILE A 95 -8.40 -0.54 2.35
C ILE A 95 -8.92 -0.35 0.93
N LEU A 96 -9.39 0.86 0.61
CA LEU A 96 -9.98 1.15 -0.70
C LEU A 96 -8.94 1.09 -1.83
N THR A 97 -7.76 1.63 -1.60
CA THR A 97 -6.67 1.61 -2.59
C THR A 97 -6.25 0.18 -2.93
N VAL A 98 -6.04 -0.67 -1.92
CA VAL A 98 -5.69 -2.08 -2.12
C VAL A 98 -6.83 -2.86 -2.81
N LEU A 99 -8.08 -2.59 -2.50
CA LEU A 99 -9.22 -3.24 -3.18
C LEU A 99 -9.32 -2.84 -4.65
N ILE A 100 -9.08 -1.57 -4.97
CA ILE A 100 -9.10 -1.05 -6.35
C ILE A 100 -7.94 -1.64 -7.15
N ASP A 101 -6.74 -1.58 -6.59
CA ASP A 101 -5.54 -2.16 -7.19
C ASP A 101 -5.73 -3.64 -7.52
N SER A 102 -6.00 -4.45 -6.51
CA SER A 102 -6.17 -5.89 -6.67
C SER A 102 -7.37 -6.27 -7.53
N GLY A 103 -8.47 -5.51 -7.45
CA GLY A 103 -9.67 -5.75 -8.24
C GLY A 103 -9.43 -5.51 -9.73
N PHE A 104 -8.85 -4.37 -10.11
CA PHE A 104 -8.51 -4.08 -11.50
C PHE A 104 -7.29 -4.87 -12.00
N GLY A 105 -6.36 -5.22 -11.11
CA GLY A 105 -5.30 -6.18 -11.36
C GLY A 105 -5.85 -7.52 -11.82
N LEU A 106 -6.78 -8.09 -11.05
CA LEU A 106 -7.46 -9.33 -11.40
C LEU A 106 -8.22 -9.24 -12.72
N LEU A 107 -9.01 -8.17 -12.90
CA LEU A 107 -9.78 -7.94 -14.13
C LEU A 107 -8.87 -7.85 -15.38
N SER A 108 -7.65 -7.37 -15.22
CA SER A 108 -6.66 -7.29 -16.30
C SER A 108 -6.29 -8.66 -16.89
N ALA A 109 -6.36 -9.73 -16.08
CA ALA A 109 -6.13 -11.10 -16.57
C ALA A 109 -7.21 -11.56 -17.57
N PHE A 110 -8.40 -10.98 -17.51
CA PHE A 110 -9.54 -11.31 -18.35
C PHE A 110 -9.75 -10.32 -19.51
N SER A 111 -8.80 -9.38 -19.71
CA SER A 111 -8.92 -8.38 -20.77
C SER A 111 -9.00 -9.05 -22.17
N PRO A 112 -10.04 -8.71 -22.96
CA PRO A 112 -10.23 -9.32 -24.29
C PRO A 112 -9.37 -8.67 -25.38
N ASN A 113 -8.89 -7.44 -25.16
CA ASN A 113 -8.16 -6.67 -26.14
C ASN A 113 -7.22 -5.64 -25.49
N PHE A 114 -6.37 -5.04 -26.31
CA PHE A 114 -5.38 -4.05 -25.89
C PHE A 114 -5.99 -2.83 -25.18
N ALA A 115 -7.06 -2.24 -25.72
CA ALA A 115 -7.65 -1.03 -25.16
C ALA A 115 -8.20 -1.28 -23.74
N THR A 116 -8.87 -2.41 -23.54
CA THR A 116 -9.37 -2.81 -22.21
C THR A 116 -8.21 -3.04 -21.25
N LEU A 117 -7.13 -3.69 -21.70
CA LEU A 117 -5.97 -3.92 -20.82
C LEU A 117 -5.30 -2.60 -20.44
N VAL A 118 -5.13 -1.65 -21.35
CA VAL A 118 -4.57 -0.32 -21.04
C VAL A 118 -5.42 0.41 -20.00
N LEU A 119 -6.74 0.40 -20.18
CA LEU A 119 -7.66 1.03 -19.22
C LEU A 119 -7.55 0.36 -17.84
N LEU A 120 -7.59 -0.96 -17.78
CA LEU A 120 -7.50 -1.70 -16.54
C LEU A 120 -6.15 -1.49 -15.84
N ARG A 121 -5.05 -1.41 -16.59
CA ARG A 121 -3.72 -1.07 -16.03
C ARG A 121 -3.67 0.35 -15.47
N ALA A 122 -4.31 1.32 -16.12
CA ALA A 122 -4.43 2.67 -15.57
C ALA A 122 -5.25 2.70 -14.28
N LEU A 123 -6.35 1.95 -14.21
CA LEU A 123 -7.18 1.84 -13.00
C LEU A 123 -6.47 1.08 -11.87
N THR A 124 -5.70 0.02 -12.19
CA THR A 124 -4.80 -0.64 -11.25
C THR A 124 -3.79 0.37 -10.68
N GLY A 125 -3.13 1.12 -11.57
CA GLY A 125 -2.20 2.17 -11.17
C GLY A 125 -2.84 3.25 -10.29
N PHE A 126 -4.10 3.59 -10.52
CA PHE A 126 -4.84 4.52 -9.67
C PHE A 126 -4.99 4.01 -8.23
N GLY A 127 -5.15 2.72 -8.03
CA GLY A 127 -5.09 2.07 -6.71
C GLY A 127 -3.69 2.14 -6.11
N VAL A 128 -2.69 1.60 -6.82
CA VAL A 128 -1.27 1.57 -6.38
C VAL A 128 -0.77 2.97 -6.01
N GLY A 129 -1.02 3.99 -6.85
CA GLY A 129 -0.61 5.35 -6.59
C GLY A 129 -1.21 5.93 -5.31
N GLY A 130 -2.38 5.43 -4.91
CA GLY A 130 -3.04 5.81 -3.65
C GLY A 130 -2.46 5.10 -2.43
N THR A 131 -2.04 3.85 -2.59
CA THR A 131 -1.45 3.08 -1.49
C THR A 131 -0.19 3.74 -0.97
N LEU A 132 0.69 4.22 -1.85
CA LEU A 132 1.96 4.85 -1.52
C LEU A 132 1.85 5.95 -0.44
N PRO A 133 1.10 7.05 -0.65
CA PRO A 133 1.03 8.13 0.33
C PRO A 133 0.28 7.71 1.61
N VAL A 134 -0.70 6.83 1.51
CA VAL A 134 -1.55 6.45 2.64
C VAL A 134 -0.82 5.48 3.57
N ASP A 135 -0.17 4.46 3.02
CA ASP A 135 0.60 3.46 3.75
C ASP A 135 1.80 4.10 4.48
N TYR A 136 2.55 4.91 3.74
CA TYR A 136 3.67 5.67 4.31
C TYR A 136 3.23 6.57 5.46
N ALA A 137 2.12 7.29 5.30
CA ALA A 137 1.58 8.17 6.34
C ALA A 137 1.17 7.38 7.59
N ILE A 138 0.41 6.29 7.43
CA ILE A 138 0.01 5.44 8.56
C ILE A 138 1.26 4.95 9.31
N PHE A 139 2.21 4.36 8.59
CA PHE A 139 3.40 3.80 9.24
C PHE A 139 4.23 4.88 9.93
N ALA A 140 4.49 6.01 9.26
CA ALA A 140 5.27 7.12 9.81
C ALA A 140 4.66 7.73 11.09
N GLU A 141 3.34 7.79 11.18
CA GLU A 141 2.63 8.35 12.33
C GLU A 141 2.76 7.51 13.60
N TYR A 142 3.01 6.21 13.47
CA TYR A 142 3.22 5.31 14.62
C TYR A 142 4.71 5.13 14.99
N LEU A 143 5.63 5.78 14.26
CA LEU A 143 7.06 5.65 14.53
C LEU A 143 7.60 6.80 15.38
N PRO A 144 8.43 6.52 16.42
CA PRO A 144 9.15 7.52 17.17
C PRO A 144 10.02 8.40 16.26
N ARG A 145 10.08 9.70 16.53
CA ARG A 145 10.78 10.69 15.69
C ARG A 145 12.24 10.31 15.37
N LYS A 146 12.98 9.86 16.38
CA LYS A 146 14.41 9.51 16.24
C LYS A 146 14.67 8.33 15.28
N GLN A 147 13.69 7.44 15.12
CA GLN A 147 13.85 6.20 14.38
C GLN A 147 13.01 6.16 13.08
N ARG A 148 12.12 7.14 12.90
CA ARG A 148 11.17 7.21 11.78
C ARG A 148 11.85 7.03 10.42
N GLY A 149 12.88 7.82 10.13
CA GLY A 149 13.59 7.73 8.84
C GLY A 149 14.19 6.35 8.58
N ARG A 150 14.82 5.75 9.60
CA ARG A 150 15.40 4.41 9.48
C ARG A 150 14.38 3.33 9.15
N TYR A 151 13.23 3.36 9.82
CA TYR A 151 12.18 2.35 9.61
C TYR A 151 11.41 2.57 8.30
N LEU A 152 11.30 3.80 7.82
CA LEU A 152 10.77 4.09 6.49
C LEU A 152 11.70 3.53 5.39
N VAL A 153 13.02 3.62 5.58
CA VAL A 153 13.97 2.97 4.65
C VAL A 153 13.84 1.44 4.70
N TYR A 154 13.57 0.84 5.86
CA TYR A 154 13.32 -0.60 5.92
C TYR A 154 12.02 -0.99 5.22
N LEU A 155 11.01 -0.12 5.21
CA LEU A 155 9.77 -0.33 4.45
C LEU A 155 10.08 -0.44 2.94
N GLU A 156 11.00 0.39 2.42
CA GLU A 156 11.43 0.33 1.01
C GLU A 156 12.04 -1.03 0.61
N ALA A 157 12.66 -1.75 1.54
CA ALA A 157 13.21 -3.07 1.24
C ALA A 157 12.13 -4.09 0.80
N PHE A 158 10.89 -3.89 1.22
CA PHE A 158 9.77 -4.73 0.79
C PHE A 158 9.43 -4.56 -0.70
N TRP A 159 9.71 -3.39 -1.28
CA TRP A 159 9.63 -3.19 -2.74
C TRP A 159 10.54 -4.16 -3.49
N ALA A 160 11.80 -4.28 -3.04
CA ALA A 160 12.74 -5.22 -3.63
C ALA A 160 12.29 -6.68 -3.49
N LEU A 161 11.68 -7.05 -2.35
CA LEU A 161 11.11 -8.38 -2.15
C LEU A 161 9.95 -8.64 -3.12
N GLY A 162 9.05 -7.67 -3.30
CA GLY A 162 7.95 -7.74 -4.27
C GLY A 162 8.48 -7.89 -5.71
N ALA A 163 9.52 -7.13 -6.07
CA ALA A 163 10.16 -7.23 -7.38
C ALA A 163 10.75 -8.61 -7.63
N LEU A 164 11.44 -9.20 -6.64
CA LEU A 164 11.99 -10.56 -6.73
C LEU A 164 10.89 -11.61 -6.90
N VAL A 165 9.80 -11.50 -6.13
CA VAL A 165 8.65 -12.40 -6.25
C VAL A 165 8.01 -12.27 -7.63
N ALA A 166 7.79 -11.04 -8.12
CA ALA A 166 7.25 -10.80 -9.45
C ALA A 166 8.10 -11.42 -10.55
N ALA A 167 9.42 -11.23 -10.49
CA ALA A 167 10.36 -11.80 -11.46
C ALA A 167 10.35 -13.35 -11.42
N GLY A 168 10.36 -13.94 -10.22
CA GLY A 168 10.29 -15.39 -10.05
C GLY A 168 8.98 -15.98 -10.57
N LEU A 169 7.84 -15.37 -10.27
CA LEU A 169 6.53 -15.79 -10.79
C LEU A 169 6.46 -15.64 -12.31
N ALA A 170 6.96 -14.55 -12.86
CA ALA A 170 6.97 -14.34 -14.30
C ALA A 170 7.83 -15.38 -15.01
N TRP A 171 9.03 -15.66 -14.49
CA TRP A 171 9.93 -16.71 -15.03
C TRP A 171 9.28 -18.10 -15.00
N LEU A 172 8.53 -18.42 -13.94
CA LEU A 172 7.90 -19.71 -13.76
C LEU A 172 6.62 -19.86 -14.61
N ILE A 173 5.77 -18.82 -14.66
CA ILE A 173 4.40 -18.90 -15.15
C ILE A 173 4.33 -18.58 -16.65
N VAL A 174 4.95 -17.46 -17.09
CA VAL A 174 4.75 -16.95 -18.46
C VAL A 174 5.14 -17.98 -19.53
N PRO A 175 6.29 -18.70 -19.45
CA PRO A 175 6.66 -19.67 -20.46
C PRO A 175 5.76 -20.92 -20.51
N ARG A 176 5.02 -21.20 -19.44
CA ARG A 176 4.22 -22.44 -19.31
C ARG A 176 2.74 -22.25 -19.61
N VAL A 177 2.17 -21.17 -19.11
CA VAL A 177 0.71 -20.94 -19.12
C VAL A 177 0.32 -19.55 -19.60
N GLY A 178 1.29 -18.74 -20.04
CA GLY A 178 1.06 -17.41 -20.56
C GLY A 178 0.96 -16.33 -19.49
N TRP A 179 0.65 -15.10 -19.91
CA TRP A 179 0.68 -13.91 -19.08
C TRP A 179 -0.60 -13.69 -18.23
N ARG A 180 -1.76 -14.22 -18.67
CA ARG A 180 -3.03 -14.02 -17.95
C ARG A 180 -3.03 -14.58 -16.53
N PRO A 181 -2.59 -15.83 -16.27
CA PRO A 181 -2.48 -16.33 -14.90
C PRO A 181 -1.49 -15.54 -14.04
N LEU A 182 -0.44 -14.96 -14.64
CA LEU A 182 0.49 -14.09 -13.94
C LEU A 182 -0.22 -12.85 -13.40
N LEU A 183 -1.04 -12.17 -14.22
CA LEU A 183 -1.84 -11.02 -13.79
C LEU A 183 -2.94 -11.40 -12.79
N ALA A 184 -3.52 -12.59 -12.89
CA ALA A 184 -4.50 -13.06 -11.92
C ALA A 184 -3.89 -13.27 -10.53
N ILE A 185 -2.66 -13.78 -10.46
CA ILE A 185 -1.93 -13.99 -9.20
C ILE A 185 -1.58 -12.66 -8.53
N SER A 186 -1.39 -11.59 -9.29
CA SER A 186 -1.11 -10.26 -8.74
C SER A 186 -2.22 -9.71 -7.85
N ALA A 187 -3.44 -10.23 -7.97
CA ALA A 187 -4.56 -9.86 -7.10
C ALA A 187 -4.51 -10.52 -5.70
N LEU A 188 -3.70 -11.57 -5.49
CA LEU A 188 -3.61 -12.25 -4.20
C LEU A 188 -3.21 -11.33 -3.04
N PRO A 189 -2.31 -10.36 -3.22
CA PRO A 189 -2.02 -9.37 -2.19
C PRO A 189 -3.25 -8.61 -1.68
N GLY A 190 -4.33 -8.49 -2.47
CA GLY A 190 -5.60 -7.93 -2.01
C GLY A 190 -6.15 -8.59 -0.76
N LEU A 191 -5.77 -9.83 -0.48
CA LEU A 191 -6.12 -10.52 0.76
C LEU A 191 -5.56 -9.83 2.01
N ILE A 192 -4.53 -8.99 1.88
CA ILE A 192 -3.97 -8.20 2.99
C ILE A 192 -5.01 -7.27 3.62
N VAL A 193 -6.07 -6.93 2.90
CA VAL A 193 -7.19 -6.14 3.43
C VAL A 193 -7.76 -6.74 4.72
N PHE A 194 -7.78 -8.08 4.86
CA PHE A 194 -8.24 -8.73 6.08
C PHE A 194 -7.34 -8.38 7.28
N TRP A 195 -6.01 -8.32 7.07
CA TRP A 195 -5.07 -7.93 8.12
C TRP A 195 -5.13 -6.44 8.40
N ILE A 196 -5.27 -5.59 7.37
CA ILE A 196 -5.46 -4.14 7.54
C ILE A 196 -6.70 -3.89 8.39
N ARG A 197 -7.84 -4.49 8.06
CA ARG A 197 -9.09 -4.31 8.83
C ARG A 197 -8.94 -4.76 10.28
N ARG A 198 -8.24 -5.86 10.53
CA ARG A 198 -8.14 -6.47 11.86
C ARG A 198 -7.09 -5.81 12.76
N TYR A 199 -5.97 -5.38 12.21
CA TYR A 199 -4.80 -5.04 13.00
C TYR A 199 -4.31 -3.60 12.84
N VAL A 200 -4.66 -2.92 11.76
CA VAL A 200 -4.28 -1.52 11.56
C VAL A 200 -5.37 -0.64 12.17
N PRO A 201 -5.08 0.10 13.26
CA PRO A 201 -6.01 1.08 13.79
C PRO A 201 -6.04 2.32 12.90
N GLU A 202 -7.03 3.20 13.11
CA GLU A 202 -7.03 4.51 12.44
C GLU A 202 -5.90 5.38 12.98
N SER A 203 -5.40 6.31 12.15
CA SER A 203 -4.37 7.26 12.53
C SER A 203 -4.81 8.10 13.74
N PRO A 204 -4.04 8.10 14.84
CA PRO A 204 -4.35 8.96 15.98
C PRO A 204 -4.28 10.45 15.62
N ARG A 205 -3.39 10.83 14.68
CA ARG A 205 -3.29 12.21 14.18
C ARG A 205 -4.55 12.61 13.43
N PHE A 206 -5.06 11.73 12.56
CA PHE A 206 -6.34 11.93 11.87
C PHE A 206 -7.48 12.15 12.88
N LEU A 207 -7.58 11.31 13.90
CA LEU A 207 -8.60 11.40 14.93
C LEU A 207 -8.52 12.72 15.71
N LEU A 208 -7.32 13.16 16.07
CA LEU A 208 -7.11 14.42 16.79
C LEU A 208 -7.54 15.63 15.96
N VAL A 209 -7.18 15.68 14.67
CA VAL A 209 -7.58 16.77 13.76
C VAL A 209 -9.11 16.83 13.60
N HIS A 210 -9.80 15.68 13.73
CA HIS A 210 -11.27 15.61 13.63
C HIS A 210 -11.98 15.68 14.99
N GLY A 211 -11.29 16.09 16.06
CA GLY A 211 -11.88 16.26 17.40
C GLY A 211 -12.23 14.97 18.13
N ARG A 212 -11.75 13.80 17.65
CA ARG A 212 -11.99 12.47 18.23
C ARG A 212 -10.89 12.07 19.22
N GLU A 213 -10.62 12.95 20.20
CA GLU A 213 -9.49 12.78 21.13
C GLU A 213 -9.56 11.49 21.95
N GLU A 214 -10.74 11.11 22.44
CA GLU A 214 -10.87 9.90 23.27
C GLU A 214 -10.51 8.63 22.49
N GLU A 215 -10.85 8.57 21.20
CA GLU A 215 -10.48 7.45 20.36
C GLU A 215 -8.97 7.44 20.08
N ALA A 216 -8.38 8.61 19.82
CA ALA A 216 -6.93 8.73 19.66
C ALA A 216 -6.19 8.24 20.92
N ARG A 217 -6.65 8.66 22.10
CA ARG A 217 -6.11 8.21 23.39
C ARG A 217 -6.29 6.71 23.60
N ALA A 218 -7.44 6.15 23.23
CA ALA A 218 -7.70 4.71 23.33
C ALA A 218 -6.73 3.89 22.47
N ILE A 219 -6.48 4.34 21.22
CA ILE A 219 -5.51 3.71 20.32
C ILE A 219 -4.09 3.79 20.90
N LEU A 220 -3.66 4.96 21.39
CA LEU A 220 -2.33 5.10 22.01
C LEU A 220 -2.14 4.17 23.21
N ARG A 221 -3.16 4.05 24.07
CA ARG A 221 -3.14 3.09 25.19
C ARG A 221 -3.08 1.64 24.72
N GLN A 222 -3.78 1.31 23.62
CA GLN A 222 -3.70 -0.02 23.03
C GLN A 222 -2.29 -0.32 22.54
N VAL A 223 -1.67 0.61 21.78
CA VAL A 223 -0.30 0.48 21.27
C VAL A 223 0.71 0.35 22.41
N ALA A 224 0.58 1.17 23.46
CA ALA A 224 1.42 1.09 24.66
C ALA A 224 1.33 -0.28 25.33
N ARG A 225 0.11 -0.81 25.55
CA ARG A 225 -0.09 -2.16 26.12
C ARG A 225 0.53 -3.26 25.24
N GLU A 226 0.38 -3.17 23.91
CA GLU A 226 0.94 -4.15 22.98
C GLU A 226 2.47 -4.13 22.99
N ASN A 227 3.07 -2.97 23.26
CA ASN A 227 4.51 -2.81 23.41
C ASN A 227 5.03 -3.09 24.82
N GLY A 228 4.16 -3.27 25.81
CA GLY A 228 4.55 -3.48 27.20
C GLY A 228 5.02 -2.22 27.93
N ALA A 229 4.53 -1.04 27.51
CA ALA A 229 4.87 0.28 28.04
C ALA A 229 3.75 0.84 28.92
#